data_ae1e80cca9703604f1da326abbaa7e69
#
_entry.id   ae1e80cca9703604f1da326abbaa7e69
#
_cell.length_a   1.000
_cell.length_b   1.000
_cell.length_c   1.000
_cell.angle_alpha   90.00
_cell.angle_beta   90.00
_cell.angle_gamma   90.00
#
_symmetry.space_group_name_H-M   'P 1'
#
loop_
_entity.id
_entity.type
_entity.pdbx_description
1 polymer ?
#
loop_
_entity_poly.entity_id
_entity_poly.type
_entity_poly.pdbx_seq_one_letter_code
_entity_poly.pdbx_strand_id
1 'polypeptide(L)'
;QAFLDGKVKTITITREFTKAEKKYLKSKNVEVSSDRIALDAVALIVNPENKDTIISVPQLKKYLTDSKSTWPSSKKPMTIVFDQLNSANFNYITELLQTHKLSANVFAAKSNEEVIAYVKKNKEAIGIIGLNWISDQEDFEVLNFLDGIHVMDVRLNENSPSFKPINGVIYTREYPLIRDVWMINKGSRSSLNTGFVNFMVGEKG
;
A
#
# COMPACT_ATOMS: atom_id res chain seq x y z
N GLN A 1 6.61 10.21 14.61
CA GLN A 1 7.06 11.21 15.58
C GLN A 1 7.19 10.60 17.00
N ALA A 2 6.16 9.93 17.56
CA ALA A 2 6.18 9.34 18.91
C ALA A 2 7.39 8.41 19.16
N PHE A 3 7.83 7.65 18.16
CA PHE A 3 9.01 6.83 18.26
C PHE A 3 10.29 7.68 18.36
N LEU A 4 10.43 8.72 17.54
CA LEU A 4 11.59 9.62 17.58
C LEU A 4 11.68 10.33 18.92
N ASP A 5 10.54 10.75 19.47
CA ASP A 5 10.42 11.42 20.77
C ASP A 5 10.58 10.49 21.99
N GLY A 6 10.76 9.19 21.77
CA GLY A 6 10.96 8.21 22.85
C GLY A 6 9.69 7.80 23.60
N LYS A 7 8.50 8.23 23.16
CA LYS A 7 7.21 7.90 23.78
C LYS A 7 6.81 6.43 23.57
N VAL A 8 7.29 5.82 22.48
CA VAL A 8 7.13 4.40 22.18
C VAL A 8 8.48 3.79 21.85
N LYS A 9 8.66 2.51 22.20
CA LYS A 9 9.92 1.78 21.97
C LYS A 9 9.89 0.91 20.70
N THR A 10 8.70 0.59 20.22
CA THR A 10 8.48 -0.27 19.05
C THR A 10 7.47 0.38 18.13
N ILE A 11 7.72 0.30 16.83
CA ILE A 11 6.77 0.70 15.78
C ILE A 11 6.74 -0.35 14.68
N THR A 12 5.58 -0.47 14.04
CA THR A 12 5.41 -1.24 12.80
C THR A 12 5.16 -0.27 11.67
N ILE A 13 5.95 -0.38 10.59
CA ILE A 13 5.85 0.49 9.42
C ILE A 13 6.08 -0.31 8.14
N THR A 14 5.57 0.21 7.02
CA THR A 14 5.64 -0.47 5.70
C THR A 14 6.87 -0.12 4.87
N ARG A 15 7.90 0.41 5.49
CA ARG A 15 9.22 0.67 4.92
C ARG A 15 10.29 0.59 5.99
N GLU A 16 11.52 0.44 5.61
CA GLU A 16 12.64 0.63 6.52
C GLU A 16 12.92 2.13 6.76
N PHE A 17 13.65 2.45 7.82
CA PHE A 17 14.12 3.82 8.03
C PHE A 17 15.05 4.26 6.90
N THR A 18 14.87 5.48 6.44
CA THR A 18 15.77 6.14 5.50
C THR A 18 17.15 6.35 6.10
N LYS A 19 18.15 6.58 5.25
CA LYS A 19 19.51 6.92 5.70
C LYS A 19 19.52 8.16 6.61
N ALA A 20 18.66 9.15 6.32
CA ALA A 20 18.54 10.38 7.12
C ALA A 20 17.96 10.09 8.51
N GLU A 21 16.89 9.27 8.61
CA GLU A 21 16.31 8.86 9.87
C GLU A 21 17.29 8.04 10.72
N LYS A 22 18.01 7.08 10.10
CA LYS A 22 19.05 6.30 10.78
C LYS A 22 20.18 7.22 11.29
N LYS A 23 20.61 8.20 10.50
CA LYS A 23 21.61 9.19 10.91
C LYS A 23 21.12 10.05 12.08
N TYR A 24 19.87 10.51 12.04
CA TYR A 24 19.25 11.26 13.13
C TYR A 24 19.23 10.46 14.44
N LEU A 25 18.76 9.21 14.41
CA LEU A 25 18.73 8.34 15.59
C LEU A 25 20.13 8.10 16.15
N LYS A 26 21.12 7.86 15.29
CA LYS A 26 22.51 7.72 15.70
C LYS A 26 23.07 8.98 16.37
N SER A 27 22.72 10.18 15.88
CA SER A 27 23.13 11.46 16.50
C SER A 27 22.52 11.68 17.88
N LYS A 28 21.45 10.98 18.21
CA LYS A 28 20.80 10.96 19.52
C LYS A 28 21.23 9.79 20.40
N ASN A 29 22.26 9.04 20.00
CA ASN A 29 22.71 7.80 20.66
C ASN A 29 21.58 6.76 20.84
N VAL A 30 20.66 6.72 19.90
CA VAL A 30 19.55 5.74 19.89
C VAL A 30 19.89 4.63 18.91
N GLU A 31 20.17 3.45 19.44
CA GLU A 31 20.29 2.24 18.65
C GLU A 31 18.92 1.64 18.38
N VAL A 32 18.74 1.17 17.15
CA VAL A 32 17.50 0.52 16.70
C VAL A 32 17.82 -0.77 15.96
N SER A 33 17.00 -1.78 16.18
CA SER A 33 16.92 -2.96 15.31
C SER A 33 15.72 -2.83 14.38
N SER A 34 15.86 -3.36 13.17
CA SER A 34 14.79 -3.39 12.17
C SER A 34 14.67 -4.81 11.66
N ASP A 35 13.51 -5.40 11.86
CA ASP A 35 13.22 -6.78 11.48
C ASP A 35 12.01 -6.80 10.56
N ARG A 36 12.12 -7.50 9.41
CA ARG A 36 10.99 -7.70 8.51
C ARG A 36 10.09 -8.79 9.10
N ILE A 37 8.83 -8.45 9.37
CA ILE A 37 7.89 -9.35 10.03
C ILE A 37 6.80 -9.89 9.10
N ALA A 38 6.49 -9.20 8.01
CA ALA A 38 5.44 -9.60 7.09
C ALA A 38 5.63 -9.00 5.70
N LEU A 39 4.83 -9.49 4.77
CA LEU A 39 4.56 -8.86 3.47
C LEU A 39 3.15 -8.27 3.51
N ASP A 40 3.00 -7.11 2.90
CA ASP A 40 1.74 -6.44 2.67
C ASP A 40 1.66 -6.00 1.20
N ALA A 41 0.51 -5.58 0.74
CA ALA A 41 0.34 -5.10 -0.62
C ALA A 41 -0.60 -3.90 -0.68
N VAL A 42 -0.49 -3.15 -1.77
CA VAL A 42 -1.46 -2.12 -2.14
C VAL A 42 -2.36 -2.70 -3.22
N ALA A 43 -3.66 -2.61 -3.02
CA ALA A 43 -4.67 -3.03 -3.98
C ALA A 43 -5.21 -1.84 -4.78
N LEU A 44 -5.46 -2.07 -6.05
CA LEU A 44 -6.18 -1.15 -6.93
C LEU A 44 -7.60 -1.66 -7.10
N ILE A 45 -8.57 -0.79 -6.88
CA ILE A 45 -9.99 -1.15 -6.97
C ILE A 45 -10.71 -0.24 -7.95
N VAL A 46 -11.69 -0.81 -8.65
CA VAL A 46 -12.55 -0.09 -9.60
C VAL A 46 -14.02 -0.49 -9.38
N ASN A 47 -14.94 0.28 -9.94
CA ASN A 47 -16.33 -0.09 -9.99
C ASN A 47 -16.54 -1.37 -10.85
N PRO A 48 -17.40 -2.31 -10.48
CA PRO A 48 -17.63 -3.55 -11.25
C PRO A 48 -18.09 -3.34 -12.69
N GLU A 49 -18.67 -2.20 -13.00
CA GLU A 49 -19.09 -1.87 -14.36
C GLU A 49 -17.92 -1.34 -15.24
N ASN A 50 -16.75 -1.10 -14.64
CA ASN A 50 -15.56 -0.75 -15.39
C ASN A 50 -14.99 -1.99 -16.08
N LYS A 51 -14.80 -1.92 -17.40
CA LYS A 51 -14.31 -3.05 -18.20
C LYS A 51 -12.79 -3.18 -18.18
N ASP A 52 -12.08 -2.14 -17.77
CA ASP A 52 -10.63 -2.09 -17.72
C ASP A 52 -10.19 -2.59 -16.33
N THR A 53 -9.99 -3.89 -16.20
CA THR A 53 -9.71 -4.57 -14.92
C THR A 53 -8.24 -4.98 -14.74
N ILE A 54 -7.40 -4.70 -15.72
CA ILE A 54 -5.97 -5.00 -15.71
C ILE A 54 -5.19 -3.72 -15.96
N ILE A 55 -4.10 -3.52 -15.20
CA ILE A 55 -3.23 -2.36 -15.35
C ILE A 55 -1.76 -2.77 -15.22
N SER A 56 -0.87 -2.12 -15.97
CA SER A 56 0.57 -2.26 -15.76
C SER A 56 1.13 -1.15 -14.85
N VAL A 57 2.27 -1.41 -14.21
CA VAL A 57 2.97 -0.42 -13.39
C VAL A 57 3.31 0.85 -14.20
N PRO A 58 3.80 0.77 -15.46
CA PRO A 58 3.98 1.96 -16.29
C PRO A 58 2.69 2.71 -16.61
N GLN A 59 1.56 2.01 -16.84
CA GLN A 59 0.26 2.65 -17.05
C GLN A 59 -0.20 3.39 -15.79
N LEU A 60 -0.06 2.78 -14.61
CA LEU A 60 -0.38 3.43 -13.34
C LEU A 60 0.42 4.72 -13.16
N LYS A 61 1.73 4.69 -13.46
CA LYS A 61 2.57 5.90 -13.44
C LYS A 61 2.06 6.97 -14.38
N LYS A 62 1.73 6.61 -15.62
CA LYS A 62 1.16 7.54 -16.60
C LYS A 62 -0.12 8.17 -16.07
N TYR A 63 -1.03 7.38 -15.53
CA TYR A 63 -2.32 7.86 -15.03
C TYR A 63 -2.19 8.80 -13.83
N LEU A 64 -1.18 8.59 -12.99
CA LEU A 64 -0.88 9.48 -11.87
C LEU A 64 -0.23 10.81 -12.28
N THR A 65 0.39 10.88 -13.46
CA THR A 65 1.16 12.06 -13.89
C THR A 65 0.54 12.83 -15.06
N ASP A 66 -0.43 12.24 -15.76
CA ASP A 66 -1.10 12.84 -16.91
C ASP A 66 -2.61 13.00 -16.67
N SER A 67 -3.04 14.23 -16.44
CA SER A 67 -4.46 14.56 -16.17
C SER A 67 -5.39 14.36 -17.38
N LYS A 68 -4.84 14.15 -18.57
CA LYS A 68 -5.60 13.85 -19.80
C LYS A 68 -5.80 12.35 -20.00
N SER A 69 -5.33 11.53 -19.07
CA SER A 69 -5.51 10.09 -19.13
C SER A 69 -6.98 9.70 -19.10
N THR A 70 -7.35 8.81 -20.00
CA THR A 70 -8.69 8.27 -20.14
C THR A 70 -8.67 6.74 -20.05
N TRP A 71 -9.78 6.17 -19.65
CA TRP A 71 -9.97 4.74 -19.68
C TRP A 71 -9.88 4.19 -21.11
N PRO A 72 -9.15 3.08 -21.34
CA PRO A 72 -9.01 2.48 -22.67
C PRO A 72 -10.36 2.09 -23.29
N SER A 73 -11.28 1.54 -22.51
CA SER A 73 -12.59 1.07 -23.00
C SER A 73 -13.60 2.19 -23.14
N SER A 74 -13.82 3.02 -22.13
CA SER A 74 -14.88 4.05 -22.12
C SER A 74 -14.46 5.36 -22.77
N LYS A 75 -13.15 5.61 -22.93
CA LYS A 75 -12.57 6.88 -23.36
C LYS A 75 -12.88 8.09 -22.46
N LYS A 76 -13.46 7.84 -21.30
CA LYS A 76 -13.80 8.88 -20.33
C LYS A 76 -12.60 9.24 -19.46
N PRO A 77 -12.51 10.49 -18.98
CA PRO A 77 -11.49 10.91 -18.03
C PRO A 77 -11.52 10.03 -16.77
N MET A 78 -10.36 9.65 -16.27
CA MET A 78 -10.27 8.85 -15.04
C MET A 78 -9.93 9.73 -13.84
N THR A 79 -10.34 9.25 -12.69
CA THR A 79 -10.02 9.81 -11.38
C THR A 79 -9.26 8.79 -10.56
N ILE A 80 -8.21 9.19 -9.85
CA ILE A 80 -7.46 8.32 -8.95
C ILE A 80 -7.64 8.84 -7.53
N VAL A 81 -7.97 7.94 -6.61
CA VAL A 81 -8.30 8.30 -5.24
C VAL A 81 -7.45 7.50 -4.26
N PHE A 82 -6.72 8.22 -3.40
CA PHE A 82 -5.99 7.69 -2.26
C PHE A 82 -6.75 7.91 -0.95
N ASP A 83 -6.40 7.16 0.08
CA ASP A 83 -6.90 7.35 1.44
C ASP A 83 -6.50 8.72 2.04
N GLN A 84 -5.22 9.07 1.96
CA GLN A 84 -4.68 10.38 2.40
C GLN A 84 -3.37 10.69 1.65
N LEU A 85 -3.05 11.98 1.46
CA LEU A 85 -1.83 12.40 0.75
C LEU A 85 -0.51 12.06 1.46
N ASN A 86 -0.54 11.67 2.72
CA ASN A 86 0.65 11.27 3.47
C ASN A 86 0.52 9.86 4.04
N SER A 87 -0.42 9.09 3.51
CA SER A 87 -0.63 7.71 3.94
C SER A 87 0.53 6.80 3.52
N ALA A 88 0.61 5.62 4.14
CA ALA A 88 1.56 4.59 3.74
C ALA A 88 1.34 4.13 2.29
N ASN A 89 0.07 4.08 1.82
CA ASN A 89 -0.27 3.72 0.45
C ASN A 89 0.22 4.77 -0.55
N PHE A 90 -0.06 6.04 -0.27
CA PHE A 90 0.38 7.17 -1.08
C PHE A 90 1.92 7.22 -1.21
N ASN A 91 2.62 7.20 -0.07
CA ASN A 91 4.08 7.26 -0.05
C ASN A 91 4.71 6.07 -0.77
N TYR A 92 4.19 4.86 -0.56
CA TYR A 92 4.67 3.66 -1.24
C TYR A 92 4.52 3.76 -2.77
N ILE A 93 3.34 4.13 -3.27
CA ILE A 93 3.09 4.23 -4.72
C ILE A 93 3.93 5.33 -5.35
N THR A 94 4.03 6.51 -4.73
CA THR A 94 4.83 7.61 -5.28
C THR A 94 6.32 7.32 -5.28
N GLU A 95 6.83 6.62 -4.29
CA GLU A 95 8.22 6.18 -4.21
C GLU A 95 8.50 5.07 -5.24
N LEU A 96 7.66 4.02 -5.30
CA LEU A 96 7.79 2.93 -6.28
C LEU A 96 7.83 3.46 -7.72
N LEU A 97 6.94 4.39 -8.04
CA LEU A 97 6.83 4.96 -9.38
C LEU A 97 7.78 6.14 -9.63
N GLN A 98 8.57 6.53 -8.62
CA GLN A 98 9.48 7.67 -8.69
C GLN A 98 8.79 8.94 -9.22
N THR A 99 7.61 9.25 -8.68
CA THR A 99 6.83 10.42 -9.06
C THR A 99 6.53 11.30 -7.86
N HIS A 100 6.92 12.57 -7.95
CA HIS A 100 6.69 13.57 -6.89
C HIS A 100 5.65 14.60 -7.30
N LYS A 101 5.26 14.64 -8.59
CA LYS A 101 4.25 15.54 -9.11
C LYS A 101 3.08 14.74 -9.63
N LEU A 102 1.99 14.80 -8.90
CA LEU A 102 0.74 14.19 -9.30
C LEU A 102 -0.08 15.13 -10.18
N SER A 103 -0.87 14.58 -11.05
CA SER A 103 -1.76 15.32 -11.94
C SER A 103 -3.06 15.71 -11.24
N ALA A 104 -3.82 16.63 -11.85
CA ALA A 104 -5.03 17.20 -11.28
C ALA A 104 -6.21 16.21 -11.13
N ASN A 105 -6.10 15.00 -11.71
CA ASN A 105 -7.09 13.93 -11.58
C ASN A 105 -6.83 13.01 -10.38
N VAL A 106 -5.83 13.31 -9.56
CA VAL A 106 -5.50 12.56 -8.34
C VAL A 106 -6.06 13.28 -7.13
N PHE A 107 -6.85 12.58 -6.34
CA PHE A 107 -7.53 13.10 -5.15
C PHE A 107 -7.18 12.29 -3.91
N ALA A 108 -7.42 12.87 -2.75
CA ALA A 108 -7.34 12.18 -1.47
C ALA A 108 -8.71 12.18 -0.79
N ALA A 109 -9.13 11.02 -0.32
CA ALA A 109 -10.21 10.87 0.64
C ALA A 109 -9.67 11.06 2.07
N LYS A 110 -10.46 10.74 3.08
CA LYS A 110 -10.00 10.81 4.48
C LYS A 110 -9.63 9.44 5.05
N SER A 111 -10.10 8.37 4.42
CA SER A 111 -9.86 6.98 4.84
C SER A 111 -10.02 6.00 3.70
N ASN A 112 -9.63 4.73 3.91
CA ASN A 112 -9.82 3.67 2.90
C ASN A 112 -11.31 3.37 2.66
N GLU A 113 -12.16 3.47 3.68
CA GLU A 113 -13.62 3.30 3.54
C GLU A 113 -14.21 4.37 2.61
N GLU A 114 -13.76 5.61 2.72
CA GLU A 114 -14.19 6.69 1.81
C GLU A 114 -13.72 6.44 0.38
N VAL A 115 -12.51 5.88 0.18
CA VAL A 115 -12.03 5.46 -1.15
C VAL A 115 -12.96 4.40 -1.74
N ILE A 116 -13.27 3.37 -0.98
CA ILE A 116 -14.18 2.28 -1.40
C ILE A 116 -15.56 2.85 -1.74
N ALA A 117 -16.12 3.68 -0.87
CA ALA A 117 -17.41 4.33 -1.09
C ALA A 117 -17.43 5.23 -2.34
N TYR A 118 -16.32 5.91 -2.62
CA TYR A 118 -16.17 6.74 -3.82
C TYR A 118 -16.16 5.88 -5.09
N VAL A 119 -15.37 4.80 -5.10
CA VAL A 119 -15.27 3.87 -6.24
C VAL A 119 -16.61 3.21 -6.55
N LYS A 120 -17.38 2.80 -5.52
CA LYS A 120 -18.73 2.24 -5.69
C LYS A 120 -19.67 3.17 -6.46
N LYS A 121 -19.55 4.48 -6.25
CA LYS A 121 -20.40 5.52 -6.86
C LYS A 121 -19.87 6.06 -8.19
N ASN A 122 -18.59 5.87 -8.50
CA ASN A 122 -17.91 6.51 -9.62
C ASN A 122 -17.23 5.47 -10.51
N LYS A 123 -17.85 5.14 -11.63
CA LYS A 123 -17.38 4.12 -12.58
C LYS A 123 -16.00 4.44 -13.19
N GLU A 124 -15.63 5.70 -13.23
CA GLU A 124 -14.38 6.17 -13.84
C GLU A 124 -13.27 6.39 -12.79
N ALA A 125 -13.46 5.87 -11.57
CA ALA A 125 -12.48 5.98 -10.49
C ALA A 125 -11.61 4.74 -10.35
N ILE A 126 -10.31 4.93 -10.06
CA ILE A 126 -9.41 3.95 -9.47
C ILE A 126 -9.21 4.33 -8.01
N GLY A 127 -9.51 3.43 -7.09
CA GLY A 127 -9.17 3.55 -5.68
C GLY A 127 -7.85 2.83 -5.38
N ILE A 128 -7.01 3.44 -4.54
CA ILE A 128 -5.75 2.88 -4.07
C ILE A 128 -5.86 2.68 -2.56
N ILE A 129 -5.88 1.43 -2.11
CA ILE A 129 -6.09 1.04 -0.71
C ILE A 129 -5.06 0.01 -0.25
N GLY A 130 -4.90 -0.12 1.08
CA GLY A 130 -4.14 -1.23 1.64
C GLY A 130 -4.90 -2.55 1.48
N LEU A 131 -4.18 -3.63 1.17
CA LEU A 131 -4.80 -4.94 0.98
C LEU A 131 -5.54 -5.43 2.23
N ASN A 132 -5.07 -5.07 3.43
CA ASN A 132 -5.69 -5.42 4.70
C ASN A 132 -7.19 -5.05 4.81
N TRP A 133 -7.66 -4.09 4.02
CA TRP A 133 -9.07 -3.67 3.97
C TRP A 133 -9.99 -4.62 3.21
N ILE A 134 -9.43 -5.57 2.45
CA ILE A 134 -10.18 -6.48 1.58
C ILE A 134 -9.66 -7.92 1.63
N SER A 135 -8.71 -8.24 2.51
CA SER A 135 -8.06 -9.56 2.53
C SER A 135 -8.73 -10.59 3.43
N ASP A 136 -9.42 -10.16 4.48
CA ASP A 136 -10.09 -11.06 5.41
C ASP A 136 -11.53 -11.37 4.93
N GLN A 137 -11.66 -12.46 4.19
CA GLN A 137 -12.97 -12.88 3.65
C GLN A 137 -13.90 -13.55 4.69
N GLU A 138 -13.45 -13.72 5.93
CA GLU A 138 -14.28 -14.19 7.04
C GLU A 138 -14.91 -13.02 7.79
N ASP A 139 -14.38 -11.80 7.61
CA ASP A 139 -14.94 -10.58 8.21
C ASP A 139 -16.12 -10.04 7.40
N PHE A 140 -17.26 -9.87 8.06
CA PHE A 140 -18.49 -9.35 7.43
C PHE A 140 -18.30 -7.92 6.89
N GLU A 141 -17.51 -7.07 7.54
CA GLU A 141 -17.22 -5.72 7.04
C GLU A 141 -16.40 -5.77 5.75
N VAL A 142 -15.44 -6.67 5.67
CA VAL A 142 -14.63 -6.88 4.46
C VAL A 142 -15.50 -7.39 3.30
N LEU A 143 -16.42 -8.32 3.56
CA LEU A 143 -17.37 -8.77 2.54
C LEU A 143 -18.25 -7.62 2.02
N ASN A 144 -18.69 -6.73 2.91
CA ASN A 144 -19.44 -5.53 2.52
C ASN A 144 -18.56 -4.55 1.71
N PHE A 145 -17.27 -4.46 1.99
CA PHE A 145 -16.36 -3.64 1.18
C PHE A 145 -16.14 -4.24 -0.20
N LEU A 146 -16.04 -5.55 -0.32
CA LEU A 146 -15.87 -6.26 -1.59
C LEU A 146 -17.13 -6.20 -2.47
N ASP A 147 -18.32 -6.13 -1.85
CA ASP A 147 -19.55 -5.94 -2.61
C ASP A 147 -19.55 -4.56 -3.30
N GLY A 148 -19.76 -4.55 -4.61
CA GLY A 148 -19.79 -3.34 -5.42
C GLY A 148 -18.41 -2.73 -5.77
N ILE A 149 -17.31 -3.48 -5.61
CA ILE A 149 -16.00 -3.16 -6.16
C ILE A 149 -15.41 -4.35 -6.92
N HIS A 150 -14.46 -4.06 -7.80
CA HIS A 150 -13.62 -5.07 -8.46
C HIS A 150 -12.15 -4.78 -8.15
N VAL A 151 -11.42 -5.78 -7.67
CA VAL A 151 -9.98 -5.70 -7.43
C VAL A 151 -9.25 -5.96 -8.74
N MET A 152 -8.45 -4.99 -9.18
CA MET A 152 -7.72 -5.06 -10.44
C MET A 152 -6.55 -6.05 -10.38
N ASP A 153 -6.31 -6.69 -11.50
CA ASP A 153 -5.05 -7.39 -11.74
C ASP A 153 -3.95 -6.38 -12.09
N VAL A 154 -2.76 -6.58 -11.55
CA VAL A 154 -1.59 -5.74 -11.84
C VAL A 154 -0.49 -6.56 -12.48
N ARG A 155 0.13 -6.01 -13.52
CA ARG A 155 1.30 -6.58 -14.18
C ARG A 155 2.50 -5.64 -14.11
N LEU A 156 3.69 -6.20 -14.05
CA LEU A 156 4.92 -5.42 -13.93
C LEU A 156 5.15 -4.53 -15.16
N ASN A 157 4.88 -5.05 -16.35
CA ASN A 157 4.92 -4.32 -17.63
C ASN A 157 3.90 -4.91 -18.60
N GLU A 158 3.78 -4.35 -19.80
CA GLU A 158 2.76 -4.75 -20.78
C GLU A 158 2.85 -6.22 -21.23
N ASN A 159 4.04 -6.83 -21.16
CA ASN A 159 4.31 -8.20 -21.62
C ASN A 159 4.37 -9.21 -20.45
N SER A 160 4.25 -8.75 -19.19
CA SER A 160 4.27 -9.62 -18.02
C SER A 160 2.88 -10.20 -17.73
N PRO A 161 2.80 -11.37 -17.10
CA PRO A 161 1.53 -11.86 -16.54
C PRO A 161 0.96 -10.86 -15.54
N SER A 162 -0.36 -10.86 -15.41
CA SER A 162 -1.07 -10.05 -14.43
C SER A 162 -1.50 -10.90 -13.24
N PHE A 163 -1.51 -10.30 -12.06
CA PHE A 163 -1.82 -10.98 -10.81
C PHE A 163 -2.76 -10.15 -9.96
N LYS A 164 -3.68 -10.82 -9.27
CA LYS A 164 -4.44 -10.25 -8.14
C LYS A 164 -3.62 -10.29 -6.86
N PRO A 165 -3.83 -9.36 -5.93
CA PRO A 165 -3.14 -9.37 -4.63
C PRO A 165 -3.74 -10.43 -3.68
N ILE A 166 -3.49 -11.70 -3.95
CA ILE A 166 -3.89 -12.83 -3.09
C ILE A 166 -2.67 -13.40 -2.35
N ASN A 167 -2.87 -14.02 -1.21
CA ASN A 167 -1.81 -14.46 -0.30
C ASN A 167 -0.70 -15.27 -0.99
N GLY A 168 -1.05 -16.25 -1.82
CA GLY A 168 -0.06 -17.08 -2.52
C GLY A 168 0.85 -16.26 -3.43
N VAL A 169 0.27 -15.36 -4.23
CA VAL A 169 0.98 -14.51 -5.18
C VAL A 169 1.82 -13.43 -4.46
N ILE A 170 1.37 -12.96 -3.29
CA ILE A 170 2.14 -12.04 -2.45
C ILE A 170 3.33 -12.77 -1.84
N TYR A 171 3.14 -13.97 -1.34
CA TYR A 171 4.21 -14.79 -0.78
C TYR A 171 5.31 -15.07 -1.81
N THR A 172 4.95 -15.42 -3.05
CA THR A 172 5.91 -15.66 -4.16
C THR A 172 6.47 -14.37 -4.77
N ARG A 173 6.00 -13.19 -4.33
CA ARG A 173 6.40 -11.85 -4.82
C ARG A 173 6.12 -11.63 -6.32
N GLU A 174 5.12 -12.28 -6.86
CA GLU A 174 4.71 -12.11 -8.27
C GLU A 174 3.81 -10.87 -8.46
N TYR A 175 3.06 -10.46 -7.43
CA TYR A 175 2.27 -9.23 -7.46
C TYR A 175 3.17 -7.99 -7.41
N PRO A 176 3.05 -7.02 -8.34
CA PRO A 176 4.02 -5.93 -8.43
C PRO A 176 3.97 -4.88 -7.30
N LEU A 177 2.83 -4.75 -6.59
CA LEU A 177 2.64 -3.70 -5.59
C LEU A 177 2.76 -4.25 -4.15
N ILE A 178 3.83 -4.99 -3.90
CA ILE A 178 4.16 -5.58 -2.59
C ILE A 178 5.11 -4.67 -1.84
N ARG A 179 4.92 -4.56 -0.53
CA ARG A 179 5.80 -3.85 0.39
C ARG A 179 6.14 -4.71 1.62
N ASP A 180 7.34 -4.56 2.12
CA ASP A 180 7.75 -5.21 3.36
C ASP A 180 7.16 -4.47 4.57
N VAL A 181 6.72 -5.22 5.56
CA VAL A 181 6.33 -4.70 6.88
C VAL A 181 7.48 -4.89 7.84
N TRP A 182 7.92 -3.81 8.43
CA TRP A 182 9.05 -3.77 9.34
C TRP A 182 8.60 -3.46 10.76
N MET A 183 9.14 -4.20 11.70
CA MET A 183 9.08 -3.86 13.11
C MET A 183 10.42 -3.26 13.54
N ILE A 184 10.37 -2.06 14.07
CA ILE A 184 11.56 -1.29 14.47
C ILE A 184 11.51 -1.07 15.98
N ASN A 185 12.56 -1.51 16.66
CA ASN A 185 12.68 -1.44 18.11
C ASN A 185 13.85 -0.57 18.54
N LYS A 186 13.64 0.18 19.64
CA LYS A 186 14.72 0.81 20.41
C LYS A 186 15.15 -0.11 21.55
N GLY A 187 16.46 -0.20 21.77
CA GLY A 187 17.06 -0.89 22.91
C GLY A 187 17.76 -2.20 22.56
N SER A 188 18.24 -2.88 23.60
CA SER A 188 19.06 -4.08 23.46
C SER A 188 18.27 -5.28 22.92
N ARG A 189 18.96 -6.19 22.24
CA ARG A 189 18.38 -7.44 21.72
C ARG A 189 17.83 -8.39 22.79
N SER A 190 18.04 -8.11 24.06
CA SER A 190 17.54 -8.91 25.20
C SER A 190 16.26 -8.35 25.83
N SER A 191 15.61 -7.38 25.20
CA SER A 191 14.38 -6.79 25.72
C SER A 191 13.14 -7.64 25.38
N LEU A 192 12.04 -7.42 26.13
CA LEU A 192 10.73 -8.03 25.86
C LEU A 192 10.26 -7.77 24.41
N ASN A 193 10.56 -6.59 23.87
CA ASN A 193 10.23 -6.21 22.50
C ASN A 193 10.92 -7.11 21.48
N THR A 194 12.17 -7.49 21.72
CA THR A 194 12.90 -8.42 20.84
C THR A 194 12.32 -9.83 20.93
N GLY A 195 11.87 -10.26 22.12
CA GLY A 195 11.14 -11.52 22.27
C GLY A 195 9.86 -11.55 21.43
N PHE A 196 9.11 -10.45 21.40
CA PHE A 196 7.92 -10.31 20.56
C PHE A 196 8.25 -10.34 19.06
N VAL A 197 9.31 -9.64 18.63
CA VAL A 197 9.77 -9.70 17.23
C VAL A 197 10.15 -11.11 16.84
N ASN A 198 10.95 -11.79 17.68
CA ASN A 198 11.34 -13.18 17.42
C ASN A 198 10.15 -14.14 17.32
N PHE A 199 9.09 -13.88 18.10
CA PHE A 199 7.83 -14.60 17.95
C PHE A 199 7.18 -14.32 16.59
N MET A 200 7.06 -13.06 16.20
CA MET A 200 6.41 -12.65 14.94
C MET A 200 7.16 -13.11 13.67
N VAL A 201 8.48 -13.26 13.73
CA VAL A 201 9.28 -13.75 12.57
C VAL A 201 9.51 -15.27 12.62
N GLY A 202 9.10 -15.93 13.70
CA GLY A 202 9.22 -17.38 13.88
C GLY A 202 8.06 -18.15 13.25
N GLU A 203 8.18 -19.50 13.25
CA GLU A 203 7.17 -20.40 12.67
C GLU A 203 5.78 -20.33 13.35
N LYS A 204 5.66 -19.66 14.50
CA LYS A 204 4.42 -19.55 15.30
C LYS A 204 3.79 -18.15 15.23
N GLY A 205 4.44 -17.21 14.54
CA GLY A 205 3.96 -15.84 14.38
C GLY A 205 3.35 -15.52 13.04
#